data_924ebad18e4edb73d8c70be985279fe2
#
_entry.id   924ebad18e4edb73d8c70be985279fe2
#
_cell.length_a   1.000
_cell.length_b   1.000
_cell.length_c   1.000
_cell.angle_alpha   90.00
_cell.angle_beta   90.00
_cell.angle_gamma   90.00
#
_symmetry.space_group_name_H-M   'P 1'
#
loop_
_entity.id
_entity.type
_entity.pdbx_description
1 polymer ?
#
loop_
_entity_poly.entity_id
_entity_poly.type
_entity_poly.pdbx_seq_one_letter_code
_entity_poly.pdbx_strand_id
1 'polypeptide(L)'
;MLEVNERLTEVNRTFTNPVVVTGFPQLWPDFPSVADDDTLALPVGGHDLVIHALALHWANDPVGQLVQCRRALRPDGLFMALMFGGQTLHELRACLAEAESEVTGGLSPRVLPMGEIRDLGGLLGRAGFALPVADSFTKTVLYRDAFHLMRDLRAMGEGNALHARLRRPTQPAV
;
A
#
# COMPACT_ATOMS: atom_id res chain seq x y z
N MET A 1 5.45 -8.53 6.94
CA MET A 1 6.50 -8.60 7.97
C MET A 1 7.73 -9.37 7.54
N LEU A 2 7.65 -10.60 7.03
CA LEU A 2 8.82 -11.38 6.60
C LEU A 2 9.72 -10.59 5.63
N GLU A 3 9.18 -10.06 4.55
CA GLU A 3 9.92 -9.27 3.56
C GLU A 3 10.64 -8.05 4.18
N VAL A 4 9.98 -7.33 5.10
CA VAL A 4 10.61 -6.19 5.79
C VAL A 4 11.80 -6.64 6.62
N ASN A 5 11.64 -7.72 7.37
CA ASN A 5 12.74 -8.23 8.21
C ASN A 5 13.92 -8.70 7.37
N GLU A 6 13.66 -9.35 6.23
CA GLU A 6 14.72 -9.73 5.27
C GLU A 6 15.48 -8.50 4.78
N ARG A 7 14.75 -7.46 4.33
CA ARG A 7 15.36 -6.20 3.87
C ARG A 7 16.13 -5.47 4.97
N LEU A 8 15.58 -5.42 6.19
CA LEU A 8 16.28 -4.80 7.32
C LEU A 8 17.57 -5.54 7.69
N THR A 9 17.60 -6.86 7.53
CA THR A 9 18.82 -7.66 7.74
C THR A 9 19.92 -7.32 6.71
N GLU A 10 19.54 -7.04 5.46
CA GLU A 10 20.48 -6.65 4.40
C GLU A 10 21.11 -5.27 4.64
N VAL A 11 20.41 -4.37 5.33
CA VAL A 11 20.88 -3.00 5.59
C VAL A 11 22.05 -2.95 6.56
N ASN A 12 22.38 -4.03 7.29
CA ASN A 12 23.48 -4.12 8.26
C ASN A 12 23.53 -2.92 9.23
N ARG A 13 22.37 -2.53 9.78
CA ARG A 13 22.22 -1.39 10.68
C ARG A 13 21.24 -1.70 11.81
N THR A 14 21.54 -1.23 13.02
CA THR A 14 20.62 -1.34 14.15
C THR A 14 19.81 -0.05 14.27
N PHE A 15 18.50 -0.18 14.38
CA PHE A 15 17.58 0.93 14.59
C PHE A 15 17.15 0.97 16.06
N THR A 16 17.18 2.16 16.63
CA THR A 16 16.90 2.39 18.06
C THR A 16 15.54 3.03 18.30
N ASN A 17 14.97 3.67 17.30
CA ASN A 17 13.67 4.33 17.40
C ASN A 17 12.85 4.13 16.11
N PRO A 18 12.53 2.88 15.76
CA PRO A 18 11.70 2.57 14.62
C PRO A 18 10.24 2.94 14.86
N VAL A 19 9.49 3.17 13.77
CA VAL A 19 8.03 3.32 13.80
C VAL A 19 7.41 2.76 12.53
N VAL A 20 6.19 2.23 12.64
CA VAL A 20 5.41 1.72 11.51
C VAL A 20 4.15 2.56 11.33
N VAL A 21 3.91 3.04 10.11
CA VAL A 21 2.63 3.64 9.68
C VAL A 21 1.77 2.52 9.10
N THR A 22 0.63 2.22 9.73
CA THR A 22 -0.19 1.07 9.33
C THR A 22 -1.62 1.15 9.86
N GLY A 23 -2.59 0.63 9.09
CA GLY A 23 -3.95 0.36 9.57
C GLY A 23 -4.08 -0.95 10.37
N PHE A 24 -3.00 -1.74 10.47
CA PHE A 24 -3.01 -3.07 11.11
C PHE A 24 -1.89 -3.23 12.15
N PRO A 25 -1.95 -2.47 13.27
CA PRO A 25 -0.89 -2.48 14.28
C PRO A 25 -0.63 -3.86 14.90
N GLN A 26 -1.65 -4.73 14.95
CA GLN A 26 -1.54 -6.10 15.47
C GLN A 26 -0.60 -7.00 14.65
N LEU A 27 -0.27 -6.63 13.41
CA LEU A 27 0.69 -7.34 12.57
C LEU A 27 2.14 -6.90 12.84
N TRP A 28 2.35 -5.88 13.69
CA TRP A 28 3.64 -5.26 13.98
C TRP A 28 3.93 -5.20 15.47
N PRO A 29 3.86 -6.34 16.22
CA PRO A 29 3.95 -6.35 17.68
C PRO A 29 5.30 -5.84 18.23
N ASP A 30 6.35 -5.95 17.42
CA ASP A 30 7.73 -5.57 17.81
C ASP A 30 8.06 -4.10 17.50
N PHE A 31 7.13 -3.36 16.88
CA PHE A 31 7.35 -1.99 16.46
C PHE A 31 6.27 -1.05 17.01
N PRO A 32 6.64 0.12 17.55
CA PRO A 32 5.68 1.20 17.76
C PRO A 32 4.99 1.54 16.44
N SER A 33 3.68 1.79 16.48
CA SER A 33 2.92 2.07 15.26
C SER A 33 2.04 3.31 15.41
N VAL A 34 1.78 3.97 14.29
CA VAL A 34 0.82 5.06 14.15
C VAL A 34 -0.18 4.73 13.04
N ALA A 35 -1.38 5.30 13.13
CA ALA A 35 -2.39 5.14 12.08
C ALA A 35 -1.94 5.82 10.78
N ASP A 36 -2.44 5.31 9.67
CA ASP A 36 -2.22 5.81 8.31
C ASP A 36 -3.22 6.93 7.92
N ASP A 37 -3.43 7.87 8.82
CA ASP A 37 -4.28 9.03 8.61
C ASP A 37 -3.64 10.03 7.63
N ASP A 38 -4.41 10.96 7.07
CA ASP A 38 -3.88 12.02 6.17
C ASP A 38 -2.79 12.84 6.84
N THR A 39 -2.87 13.03 8.18
CA THR A 39 -1.82 13.63 9.01
C THR A 39 -1.26 12.58 9.95
N LEU A 40 0.00 12.19 9.72
CA LEU A 40 0.68 11.17 10.50
C LEU A 40 1.11 11.72 11.86
N ALA A 41 0.81 10.99 12.94
CA ALA A 41 1.22 11.35 14.31
C ALA A 41 2.72 11.04 14.56
N LEU A 42 3.59 11.62 13.73
CA LEU A 42 5.04 11.41 13.76
C LEU A 42 5.76 12.68 14.20
N PRO A 43 6.58 12.64 15.26
CA PRO A 43 7.40 13.77 15.66
C PRO A 43 8.52 14.03 14.65
N VAL A 44 8.79 15.30 14.35
CA VAL A 44 9.88 15.71 13.45
C VAL A 44 11.23 15.25 14.00
N GLY A 45 12.03 14.55 13.19
CA GLY A 45 13.34 14.05 13.59
C GLY A 45 13.31 13.07 14.77
N GLY A 46 12.17 12.41 14.99
CA GLY A 46 11.97 11.48 16.09
C GLY A 46 12.53 10.09 15.84
N HIS A 47 12.64 9.65 14.61
CA HIS A 47 12.87 8.27 14.24
C HIS A 47 14.14 8.06 13.42
N ASP A 48 14.73 6.89 13.54
CA ASP A 48 15.85 6.42 12.70
C ASP A 48 15.40 5.42 11.63
N LEU A 49 14.18 4.88 11.77
CA LEU A 49 13.49 4.04 10.78
C LEU A 49 12.01 4.38 10.76
N VAL A 50 11.48 4.64 9.58
CA VAL A 50 10.03 4.76 9.34
C VAL A 50 9.63 3.73 8.29
N ILE A 51 8.70 2.85 8.63
CA ILE A 51 8.13 1.85 7.72
C ILE A 51 6.69 2.26 7.41
N HIS A 52 6.34 2.43 6.14
CA HIS A 52 4.97 2.65 5.69
C HIS A 52 4.43 1.32 5.13
N ALA A 53 3.54 0.68 5.88
CA ALA A 53 3.19 -0.71 5.66
C ALA A 53 1.79 -0.87 5.03
N LEU A 54 1.74 -1.16 3.73
CA LEU A 54 0.55 -1.52 2.96
C LEU A 54 -0.63 -0.52 3.06
N ALA A 55 -0.33 0.78 3.18
CA ALA A 55 -1.34 1.82 3.27
C ALA A 55 -1.13 2.96 2.26
N LEU A 56 0.11 3.17 1.79
CA LEU A 56 0.44 4.32 0.93
C LEU A 56 -0.34 4.35 -0.41
N HIS A 57 -0.73 3.20 -0.95
CA HIS A 57 -1.53 3.11 -2.18
C HIS A 57 -2.99 3.56 -1.98
N TRP A 58 -3.44 3.74 -0.74
CA TRP A 58 -4.74 4.31 -0.40
C TRP A 58 -4.69 5.80 -0.11
N ALA A 59 -3.49 6.38 0.04
CA ALA A 59 -3.33 7.77 0.42
C ALA A 59 -3.91 8.72 -0.64
N ASN A 60 -4.70 9.71 -0.21
CA ASN A 60 -5.21 10.78 -1.08
C ASN A 60 -4.07 11.69 -1.58
N ASP A 61 -3.06 11.88 -0.72
CA ASP A 61 -1.83 12.60 -1.05
C ASP A 61 -0.61 11.76 -0.66
N PRO A 62 -0.19 10.80 -1.50
CA PRO A 62 0.95 9.95 -1.20
C PRO A 62 2.26 10.73 -1.08
N VAL A 63 2.44 11.83 -1.83
CA VAL A 63 3.63 12.69 -1.72
C VAL A 63 3.64 13.40 -0.37
N GLY A 64 2.51 13.95 0.06
CA GLY A 64 2.37 14.57 1.38
C GLY A 64 2.68 13.61 2.52
N GLN A 65 2.22 12.37 2.46
CA GLN A 65 2.56 11.34 3.45
C GLN A 65 4.06 10.99 3.42
N LEU A 66 4.65 10.84 2.24
CA LEU A 66 6.09 10.63 2.10
C LEU A 66 6.91 11.78 2.69
N VAL A 67 6.49 13.03 2.47
CA VAL A 67 7.13 14.22 3.07
C VAL A 67 7.03 14.18 4.60
N GLN A 68 5.89 13.79 5.15
CA GLN A 68 5.73 13.64 6.60
C GLN A 68 6.66 12.57 7.16
N CYS A 69 6.73 11.39 6.51
CA CYS A 69 7.66 10.32 6.89
C CYS A 69 9.12 10.80 6.84
N ARG A 70 9.51 11.51 5.76
CA ARG A 70 10.86 12.06 5.65
C ARG A 70 11.18 13.06 6.77
N ARG A 71 10.25 13.95 7.11
CA ARG A 71 10.42 14.93 8.21
C ARG A 71 10.53 14.27 9.58
N ALA A 72 9.90 13.11 9.76
CA ALA A 72 9.99 12.33 10.99
C ALA A 72 11.34 11.64 11.17
N LEU A 73 12.08 11.43 10.08
CA LEU A 73 13.40 10.81 10.13
C LEU A 73 14.47 11.79 10.62
N ARG A 74 15.39 11.26 11.44
CA ARG A 74 16.67 11.89 11.75
C ARG A 74 17.56 11.94 10.52
N PRO A 75 18.61 12.78 10.52
CA PRO A 75 19.64 12.69 9.50
C PRO A 75 20.14 11.26 9.36
N ASP A 76 20.30 10.79 8.12
CA ASP A 76 20.69 9.42 7.79
C ASP A 76 19.68 8.34 8.22
N GLY A 77 18.44 8.69 8.54
CA GLY A 77 17.36 7.74 8.83
C GLY A 77 16.91 6.98 7.57
N LEU A 78 16.45 5.73 7.75
CA LEU A 78 15.93 4.89 6.68
C LEU A 78 14.41 5.02 6.57
N PHE A 79 13.92 5.18 5.36
CA PHE A 79 12.52 5.02 5.01
C PHE A 79 12.31 3.72 4.22
N MET A 80 11.27 2.98 4.55
CA MET A 80 10.85 1.80 3.81
C MET A 80 9.34 1.85 3.57
N ALA A 81 8.89 1.64 2.34
CA ALA A 81 7.48 1.53 2.01
C ALA A 81 7.18 0.20 1.34
N LEU A 82 6.09 -0.43 1.77
CA LEU A 82 5.48 -1.57 1.09
C LEU A 82 4.12 -1.15 0.59
N MET A 83 3.82 -1.44 -0.66
CA MET A 83 2.52 -1.12 -1.25
C MET A 83 2.22 -2.05 -2.41
N PHE A 84 0.95 -2.15 -2.76
CA PHE A 84 0.56 -2.80 -4.01
C PHE A 84 0.84 -1.88 -5.19
N GLY A 85 1.27 -2.46 -6.31
CA GLY A 85 1.62 -1.72 -7.52
C GLY A 85 1.49 -2.56 -8.78
N GLY A 86 1.72 -1.96 -9.94
CA GLY A 86 1.80 -2.61 -11.24
C GLY A 86 0.57 -3.46 -11.57
N GLN A 87 0.79 -4.72 -11.83
CA GLN A 87 -0.24 -5.66 -12.26
C GLN A 87 -1.03 -6.32 -11.13
N THR A 88 -0.97 -5.79 -9.91
CA THR A 88 -1.76 -6.33 -8.78
C THR A 88 -3.25 -6.36 -9.15
N LEU A 89 -3.88 -7.53 -8.95
CA LEU A 89 -5.30 -7.80 -9.25
C LEU A 89 -5.73 -7.51 -10.70
N HIS A 90 -4.81 -7.57 -11.68
CA HIS A 90 -5.13 -7.30 -13.08
C HIS A 90 -6.17 -8.26 -13.66
N GLU A 91 -6.11 -9.56 -13.29
CA GLU A 91 -7.09 -10.56 -13.72
C GLU A 91 -8.48 -10.23 -13.16
N LEU A 92 -8.58 -9.93 -11.86
CA LEU A 92 -9.85 -9.52 -11.24
C LEU A 92 -10.42 -8.26 -11.91
N ARG A 93 -9.56 -7.30 -12.24
CA ARG A 93 -9.97 -6.07 -12.94
C ARG A 93 -10.53 -6.36 -14.31
N ALA A 94 -9.86 -7.22 -15.09
CA ALA A 94 -10.29 -7.61 -16.44
C ALA A 94 -11.62 -8.38 -16.41
N CYS A 95 -11.73 -9.41 -15.57
CA CYS A 95 -12.94 -10.21 -15.44
C CYS A 95 -14.16 -9.39 -14.99
N LEU A 96 -13.99 -8.50 -14.00
CA LEU A 96 -15.08 -7.64 -13.54
C LEU A 96 -15.51 -6.62 -14.61
N ALA A 97 -14.57 -6.10 -15.39
CA ALA A 97 -14.88 -5.17 -16.47
C ALA A 97 -15.66 -5.87 -17.60
N GLU A 98 -15.25 -7.07 -17.98
CA GLU A 98 -15.94 -7.88 -18.99
C GLU A 98 -17.36 -8.23 -18.53
N ALA A 99 -17.51 -8.82 -17.36
CA ALA A 99 -18.81 -9.21 -16.82
C ALA A 99 -19.76 -8.01 -16.64
N GLU A 100 -19.27 -6.87 -16.14
CA GLU A 100 -20.09 -5.68 -15.98
C GLU A 100 -20.54 -5.10 -17.32
N SER A 101 -19.65 -5.07 -18.31
CA SER A 101 -19.97 -4.61 -19.66
C SER A 101 -21.06 -5.48 -20.31
N GLU A 102 -20.99 -6.80 -20.16
CA GLU A 102 -21.99 -7.73 -20.69
C GLU A 102 -23.35 -7.59 -20.01
N VAL A 103 -23.37 -7.47 -18.68
CA VAL A 103 -24.60 -7.48 -17.87
C VAL A 103 -25.28 -6.12 -17.85
N THR A 104 -24.51 -5.03 -17.81
CA THR A 104 -25.05 -3.68 -17.57
C THR A 104 -24.90 -2.73 -18.76
N GLY A 105 -24.11 -3.10 -19.76
CA GLY A 105 -23.76 -2.26 -20.90
C GLY A 105 -22.84 -1.09 -20.55
N GLY A 106 -22.22 -1.09 -19.37
CA GLY A 106 -21.35 -0.03 -18.90
C GLY A 106 -20.24 -0.53 -17.98
N LEU A 107 -19.37 0.39 -17.52
CA LEU A 107 -18.26 0.08 -16.63
C LEU A 107 -18.31 1.00 -15.40
N SER A 108 -17.97 0.45 -14.25
CA SER A 108 -17.74 1.21 -13.03
C SER A 108 -16.36 0.89 -12.45
N PRO A 109 -15.73 1.82 -11.70
CA PRO A 109 -14.44 1.56 -11.07
C PRO A 109 -14.60 0.53 -9.96
N ARG A 110 -14.04 -0.67 -10.19
CA ARG A 110 -14.12 -1.82 -9.29
C ARG A 110 -12.82 -2.09 -8.56
N VAL A 111 -11.71 -2.01 -9.27
CA VAL A 111 -10.36 -2.26 -8.77
C VAL A 111 -9.53 -1.00 -8.99
N LEU A 112 -8.84 -0.55 -7.95
CA LEU A 112 -7.96 0.61 -7.99
C LEU A 112 -6.88 0.42 -9.09
N PRO A 113 -6.67 1.42 -9.97
CA PRO A 113 -5.48 1.43 -10.82
C PRO A 113 -4.22 1.51 -9.96
N MET A 114 -3.28 0.59 -10.18
CA MET A 114 -2.03 0.55 -9.42
C MET A 114 -0.95 1.36 -10.15
N GLY A 115 -0.11 2.04 -9.39
CA GLY A 115 1.03 2.79 -9.93
C GLY A 115 2.13 1.86 -10.43
N GLU A 116 2.79 2.26 -11.51
CA GLU A 116 3.97 1.56 -12.02
C GLU A 116 5.19 1.85 -11.14
N ILE A 117 6.12 0.89 -11.05
CA ILE A 117 7.30 0.99 -10.18
C ILE A 117 8.14 2.26 -10.45
N ARG A 118 8.26 2.67 -11.71
CA ARG A 118 8.97 3.88 -12.11
C ARG A 118 8.36 5.13 -11.49
N ASP A 119 7.03 5.23 -11.55
CA ASP A 119 6.29 6.37 -11.03
C ASP A 119 6.33 6.41 -9.51
N LEU A 120 6.14 5.26 -8.88
CA LEU A 120 6.23 5.11 -7.43
C LEU A 120 7.63 5.45 -6.89
N GLY A 121 8.70 4.98 -7.56
CA GLY A 121 10.08 5.38 -7.25
C GLY A 121 10.30 6.88 -7.41
N GLY A 122 9.69 7.50 -8.44
CA GLY A 122 9.73 8.94 -8.66
C GLY A 122 9.11 9.76 -7.53
N LEU A 123 8.11 9.22 -6.81
CA LEU A 123 7.50 9.89 -5.66
C LEU A 123 8.50 10.10 -4.52
N LEU A 124 9.42 9.15 -4.29
CA LEU A 124 10.47 9.27 -3.27
C LEU A 124 11.38 10.47 -3.55
N GLY A 125 11.82 10.63 -4.79
CA GLY A 125 12.61 11.79 -5.20
C GLY A 125 11.85 13.11 -5.03
N ARG A 126 10.56 13.16 -5.40
CA ARG A 126 9.69 14.33 -5.21
C ARG A 126 9.50 14.69 -3.73
N ALA A 127 9.42 13.68 -2.84
CA ALA A 127 9.36 13.89 -1.40
C ALA A 127 10.72 14.29 -0.79
N GLY A 128 11.81 14.28 -1.58
CA GLY A 128 13.14 14.70 -1.19
C GLY A 128 13.96 13.63 -0.47
N PHE A 129 13.66 12.35 -0.65
CA PHE A 129 14.53 11.28 -0.18
C PHE A 129 15.79 11.20 -1.04
N ALA A 130 16.92 10.95 -0.40
CA ALA A 130 18.18 10.66 -1.05
C ALA A 130 18.28 9.18 -1.42
N LEU A 131 18.93 8.87 -2.53
CA LEU A 131 19.24 7.51 -2.97
C LEU A 131 18.00 6.58 -2.97
N PRO A 132 16.89 6.95 -3.60
CA PRO A 132 15.70 6.12 -3.63
C PRO A 132 15.97 4.83 -4.41
N VAL A 133 15.56 3.72 -3.83
CA VAL A 133 15.55 2.42 -4.49
C VAL A 133 14.10 1.94 -4.51
N ALA A 134 13.63 1.48 -5.66
CA ALA A 134 12.34 0.87 -5.82
C ALA A 134 12.52 -0.47 -6.53
N ASP A 135 12.04 -1.53 -5.93
CA ASP A 135 12.00 -2.85 -6.54
C ASP A 135 10.57 -3.43 -6.47
N SER A 136 10.33 -4.47 -7.22
CA SER A 136 9.05 -5.16 -7.22
C SER A 136 9.24 -6.66 -7.33
N PHE A 137 8.36 -7.39 -6.68
CA PHE A 137 8.24 -8.83 -6.87
C PHE A 137 6.78 -9.19 -7.10
N THR A 138 6.55 -10.22 -7.89
CA THR A 138 5.21 -10.73 -8.16
C THR A 138 4.95 -11.96 -7.32
N LYS A 139 3.84 -11.93 -6.57
CA LYS A 139 3.37 -13.09 -5.80
C LYS A 139 2.06 -13.59 -6.40
N THR A 140 2.08 -14.79 -6.96
CA THR A 140 0.87 -15.43 -7.45
C THR A 140 0.15 -16.12 -6.30
N VAL A 141 -1.13 -15.83 -6.13
CA VAL A 141 -1.99 -16.44 -5.12
C VAL A 141 -3.15 -17.13 -5.82
N LEU A 142 -3.32 -18.42 -5.61
CA LEU A 142 -4.39 -19.21 -6.19
C LEU A 142 -5.56 -19.31 -5.22
N TYR A 143 -6.74 -18.95 -5.69
CA TYR A 143 -7.99 -19.04 -4.94
C TYR A 143 -8.88 -20.14 -5.50
N ARG A 144 -9.62 -20.80 -4.62
CA ARG A 144 -10.58 -21.82 -5.00
C ARG A 144 -11.72 -21.25 -5.87
N ASP A 145 -12.15 -20.04 -5.57
CA ASP A 145 -13.22 -19.33 -6.24
C ASP A 145 -13.09 -17.80 -6.01
N ALA A 146 -13.82 -17.01 -6.79
CA ALA A 146 -13.82 -15.56 -6.68
C ALA A 146 -14.32 -15.05 -5.32
N PHE A 147 -15.26 -15.75 -4.67
CA PHE A 147 -15.76 -15.34 -3.36
C PHE A 147 -14.70 -15.54 -2.26
N HIS A 148 -13.83 -16.52 -2.42
CA HIS A 148 -12.70 -16.71 -1.51
C HIS A 148 -11.70 -15.53 -1.64
N LEU A 149 -11.33 -15.16 -2.86
CA LEU A 149 -10.53 -13.96 -3.12
C LEU A 149 -11.16 -12.70 -2.50
N MET A 150 -12.46 -12.47 -2.72
CA MET A 150 -13.14 -11.29 -2.21
C MET A 150 -13.21 -11.25 -0.68
N ARG A 151 -13.29 -12.41 -0.01
CA ARG A 151 -13.23 -12.49 1.47
C ARG A 151 -11.86 -12.11 1.99
N ASP A 152 -10.80 -12.60 1.35
CA ASP A 152 -9.42 -12.28 1.72
C ASP A 152 -9.13 -10.80 1.52
N LEU A 153 -9.48 -10.22 0.37
CA LEU A 153 -9.33 -8.79 0.11
C LEU A 153 -10.06 -7.96 1.19
N ARG A 154 -11.27 -8.37 1.58
CA ARG A 154 -12.01 -7.69 2.64
C ARG A 154 -11.31 -7.83 4.01
N ALA A 155 -10.79 -8.99 4.33
CA ALA A 155 -10.05 -9.22 5.57
C ALA A 155 -8.74 -8.42 5.62
N MET A 156 -8.12 -8.18 4.47
CA MET A 156 -6.92 -7.36 4.32
C MET A 156 -7.21 -5.86 4.33
N GLY A 157 -8.48 -5.43 4.35
CA GLY A 157 -8.85 -4.02 4.22
C GLY A 157 -8.82 -3.49 2.78
N GLU A 158 -8.56 -4.36 1.78
CA GLU A 158 -8.42 -4.02 0.36
C GLU A 158 -9.78 -3.98 -0.37
N GLY A 159 -10.81 -3.47 0.29
CA GLY A 159 -12.11 -3.24 -0.32
C GLY A 159 -12.10 -2.02 -1.27
N ASN A 160 -13.07 -1.95 -2.17
CA ASN A 160 -13.18 -0.82 -3.09
C ASN A 160 -13.58 0.47 -2.36
N ALA A 161 -12.64 1.36 -2.10
CA ALA A 161 -12.80 2.66 -1.47
C ALA A 161 -12.86 3.84 -2.46
N LEU A 162 -12.84 3.59 -3.78
CA LEU A 162 -12.87 4.65 -4.79
C LEU A 162 -14.11 5.54 -4.63
N HIS A 163 -13.93 6.85 -4.71
CA HIS A 163 -15.03 7.80 -4.60
C HIS A 163 -16.12 7.54 -5.65
N ALA A 164 -15.73 7.22 -6.87
CA ALA A 164 -16.62 6.97 -8.00
C ALA A 164 -17.19 5.53 -8.05
N ARG A 165 -16.93 4.70 -7.02
CA ARG A 165 -17.48 3.33 -6.99
C ARG A 165 -19.00 3.31 -6.96
N LEU A 166 -19.59 2.24 -7.48
CA LEU A 166 -21.01 1.98 -7.29
C LEU A 166 -21.30 1.78 -5.79
N ARG A 167 -22.30 2.51 -5.28
CA ARG A 167 -22.74 2.42 -3.87
C ARG A 167 -23.97 1.50 -3.70
N ARG A 168 -24.23 0.65 -4.68
CA ARG A 168 -25.28 -0.38 -4.66
C ARG A 168 -24.65 -1.77 -4.74
N PRO A 169 -25.32 -2.80 -4.26
CA PRO A 169 -24.85 -4.18 -4.41
C PRO A 169 -24.58 -4.51 -5.89
N THR A 170 -23.53 -5.29 -6.12
CA THR A 170 -23.26 -5.87 -7.44
C THR A 170 -24.39 -6.83 -7.81
N GLN A 171 -24.85 -6.79 -9.04
CA GLN A 171 -25.81 -7.77 -9.52
C GLN A 171 -25.18 -9.17 -9.50
N PRO A 172 -25.95 -10.22 -9.11
CA PRO A 172 -25.39 -11.58 -9.03
C PRO A 172 -24.82 -12.13 -10.35
N ALA A 173 -25.22 -11.54 -11.49
CA ALA A 173 -24.73 -11.92 -12.80
C ALA A 173 -23.38 -11.27 -13.19
N VAL A 174 -22.91 -10.29 -12.46
CA VAL A 174 -21.57 -9.68 -12.57
C VAL A 174 -20.61 -10.37 -11.59
#